data_fc9d951407744dfef90165499f620878
#
_entry.id   fc9d951407744dfef90165499f620878
#
_cell.length_a   1.000
_cell.length_b   1.000
_cell.length_c   1.000
_cell.angle_alpha   90.00
_cell.angle_beta   90.00
_cell.angle_gamma   90.00
#
_symmetry.space_group_name_H-M   'P 1'
#
loop_
_entity.id
_entity.type
_entity.pdbx_description
1 polymer ?
#
loop_
_entity_poly.entity_id
_entity_poly.type
_entity_poly.pdbx_seq_one_letter_code
_entity_poly.pdbx_strand_id
1 'polypeptide(L)'
;TDDAQHDWLNANVSLYRRMPADLQEALRVMIPEFIGKVRWRGEEGFMITEEMKVCIAAEACIPVLKLRGGMEIYRRFESIEIFPEDLSKVNGRGVAGDANGRRVRLGWRWAKEGMNDGEDGYNLVIHEFAHIIDFASLDGKADGVPQFNSYSETRDWEKFVAQNYEDFQRELGRNNESFDDYGSSNEAEFFACATESFYERGAQFNQEWPESY
;
A
#
# COMPACT_ATOMS: atom_id res chain seq x y z
N THR A 1 -11.84 5.48 -21.64
CA THR A 1 -12.41 6.83 -21.49
C THR A 1 -12.39 7.19 -20.01
N ASP A 2 -12.36 8.46 -19.69
CA ASP A 2 -12.36 8.98 -18.31
C ASP A 2 -13.61 8.50 -17.52
N ASP A 3 -14.75 8.42 -18.19
CA ASP A 3 -16.00 7.88 -17.61
C ASP A 3 -15.85 6.40 -17.19
N ALA A 4 -15.27 5.56 -18.05
CA ALA A 4 -15.07 4.15 -17.71
C ALA A 4 -14.09 3.96 -16.54
N GLN A 5 -13.05 4.78 -16.47
CA GLN A 5 -12.12 4.78 -15.35
C GLN A 5 -12.84 5.13 -14.04
N HIS A 6 -13.66 6.20 -14.07
CA HIS A 6 -14.43 6.61 -12.91
C HIS A 6 -15.41 5.51 -12.45
N ASP A 7 -16.10 4.86 -13.38
CA ASP A 7 -17.04 3.78 -13.08
C ASP A 7 -16.33 2.57 -12.43
N TRP A 8 -15.19 2.15 -12.99
CA TRP A 8 -14.40 1.04 -12.41
C TRP A 8 -13.90 1.34 -11.01
N LEU A 9 -13.42 2.57 -10.77
CA LEU A 9 -12.94 3.00 -9.46
C LEU A 9 -14.08 3.04 -8.43
N ASN A 10 -15.25 3.56 -8.81
CA ASN A 10 -16.42 3.55 -7.93
C ASN A 10 -16.93 2.14 -7.64
N ALA A 11 -16.84 1.22 -8.60
CA ALA A 11 -17.29 -0.15 -8.41
C ALA A 11 -16.36 -0.97 -7.51
N ASN A 12 -15.03 -0.76 -7.62
CA ASN A 12 -14.05 -1.72 -7.09
C ASN A 12 -13.07 -1.15 -6.04
N VAL A 13 -12.99 0.18 -5.85
CA VAL A 13 -12.00 0.80 -4.97
C VAL A 13 -12.69 1.57 -3.85
N SER A 14 -12.77 0.96 -2.69
CA SER A 14 -13.46 1.52 -1.51
C SER A 14 -12.85 2.85 -1.07
N LEU A 15 -11.54 2.95 -1.05
CA LEU A 15 -10.84 4.19 -0.70
C LEU A 15 -11.18 5.35 -1.65
N TYR A 16 -11.25 5.07 -2.96
CA TYR A 16 -11.65 6.07 -3.95
C TYR A 16 -13.05 6.63 -3.68
N ARG A 17 -14.04 5.78 -3.37
CA ARG A 17 -15.40 6.22 -3.06
C ARG A 17 -15.50 7.19 -1.89
N ARG A 18 -14.59 7.05 -0.91
CA ARG A 18 -14.56 7.88 0.31
C ARG A 18 -13.77 9.18 0.15
N MET A 19 -13.01 9.31 -0.95
CA MET A 19 -12.18 10.49 -1.19
C MET A 19 -13.03 11.72 -1.52
N PRO A 20 -12.61 12.93 -1.08
CA PRO A 20 -13.09 14.18 -1.62
C PRO A 20 -12.92 14.29 -3.15
N ALA A 21 -13.82 14.99 -3.82
CA ALA A 21 -13.86 15.06 -5.29
C ALA A 21 -12.57 15.62 -5.91
N ASP A 22 -11.91 16.59 -5.27
CA ASP A 22 -10.64 17.16 -5.70
C ASP A 22 -9.49 16.13 -5.65
N LEU A 23 -9.49 15.25 -4.65
CA LEU A 23 -8.53 14.16 -4.56
C LEU A 23 -8.81 13.04 -5.56
N GLN A 24 -10.10 12.73 -5.81
CA GLN A 24 -10.48 11.79 -6.87
C GLN A 24 -10.02 12.27 -8.24
N GLU A 25 -10.17 13.57 -8.53
CA GLU A 25 -9.71 14.15 -9.78
C GLU A 25 -8.18 14.10 -9.91
N ALA A 26 -7.45 14.49 -8.86
CA ALA A 26 -6.01 14.43 -8.84
C ALA A 26 -5.50 12.99 -9.02
N LEU A 27 -6.12 12.01 -8.37
CA LEU A 27 -5.79 10.60 -8.50
C LEU A 27 -6.00 10.09 -9.94
N ARG A 28 -7.13 10.45 -10.58
CA ARG A 28 -7.41 10.05 -11.97
C ARG A 28 -6.39 10.57 -12.98
N VAL A 29 -5.76 11.71 -12.73
CA VAL A 29 -4.66 12.22 -13.55
C VAL A 29 -3.40 11.38 -13.40
N MET A 30 -3.11 10.87 -12.19
CA MET A 30 -1.92 10.07 -11.92
C MET A 30 -2.01 8.64 -12.49
N ILE A 31 -3.19 8.04 -12.52
CA ILE A 31 -3.40 6.65 -12.94
C ILE A 31 -2.87 6.35 -14.35
N PRO A 32 -3.19 7.10 -15.41
CA PRO A 32 -2.65 6.83 -16.75
C PRO A 32 -1.13 6.93 -16.83
N GLU A 33 -0.53 7.89 -16.11
CA GLU A 33 0.92 8.03 -16.02
C GLU A 33 1.55 6.80 -15.38
N PHE A 34 1.00 6.33 -14.25
CA PHE A 34 1.45 5.13 -13.58
C PHE A 34 1.34 3.90 -14.49
N ILE A 35 0.17 3.67 -15.11
CA ILE A 35 -0.07 2.52 -16.01
C ILE A 35 0.93 2.51 -17.17
N GLY A 36 1.21 3.68 -17.78
CA GLY A 36 2.12 3.81 -18.91
C GLY A 36 3.59 3.59 -18.54
N LYS A 37 3.96 3.84 -17.28
CA LYS A 37 5.32 3.67 -16.77
C LYS A 37 5.64 2.22 -16.41
N VAL A 38 4.65 1.43 -15.98
CA VAL A 38 4.82 0.12 -15.39
C VAL A 38 4.65 -0.98 -16.42
N ARG A 39 5.50 -2.01 -16.38
CA ARG A 39 5.32 -3.25 -17.13
C ARG A 39 4.37 -4.18 -16.36
N TRP A 40 3.31 -4.60 -17.02
CA TRP A 40 2.27 -5.47 -16.47
C TRP A 40 2.44 -6.89 -17.00
N ARG A 41 2.45 -7.88 -16.11
CA ARG A 41 2.60 -9.27 -16.47
C ARG A 41 1.61 -10.14 -15.66
N GLY A 42 0.78 -10.91 -16.39
CA GLY A 42 -0.03 -11.96 -15.78
C GLY A 42 0.76 -13.26 -15.75
N GLU A 43 0.84 -13.89 -14.59
CA GLU A 43 1.52 -15.15 -14.38
C GLU A 43 0.55 -16.33 -14.50
N GLU A 44 1.05 -17.52 -14.77
CA GLU A 44 0.25 -18.75 -14.91
C GLU A 44 -0.87 -18.64 -15.96
N GLY A 45 -0.69 -17.82 -16.99
CA GLY A 45 -1.70 -17.58 -18.02
C GLY A 45 -2.81 -16.61 -17.61
N PHE A 46 -2.68 -15.92 -16.47
CA PHE A 46 -3.65 -14.96 -16.00
C PHE A 46 -3.73 -13.73 -16.90
N MET A 47 -4.93 -13.38 -17.35
CA MET A 47 -5.17 -12.25 -18.22
C MET A 47 -5.50 -10.99 -17.43
N ILE A 48 -4.64 -9.97 -17.55
CA ILE A 48 -4.84 -8.67 -16.91
C ILE A 48 -5.77 -7.81 -17.76
N THR A 49 -6.86 -7.32 -17.19
CA THR A 49 -7.78 -6.38 -17.85
C THR A 49 -7.36 -4.93 -17.62
N GLU A 50 -7.88 -4.00 -18.41
CA GLU A 50 -7.66 -2.56 -18.18
C GLU A 50 -8.28 -2.09 -16.87
N GLU A 51 -9.44 -2.62 -16.48
CA GLU A 51 -10.09 -2.38 -15.20
C GLU A 51 -9.15 -2.74 -14.04
N MET A 52 -8.53 -3.92 -14.07
CA MET A 52 -7.56 -4.35 -13.05
C MET A 52 -6.39 -3.38 -12.95
N LYS A 53 -5.81 -2.95 -14.08
CA LYS A 53 -4.71 -1.98 -14.09
C LYS A 53 -5.12 -0.66 -13.47
N VAL A 54 -6.32 -0.16 -13.79
CA VAL A 54 -6.86 1.09 -13.26
C VAL A 54 -7.03 1.01 -11.74
N CYS A 55 -7.64 -0.08 -11.22
CA CYS A 55 -7.87 -0.24 -9.79
C CYS A 55 -6.57 -0.39 -9.00
N ILE A 56 -5.63 -1.23 -9.48
CA ILE A 56 -4.31 -1.38 -8.84
C ILE A 56 -3.52 -0.06 -8.89
N ALA A 57 -3.54 0.63 -10.03
CA ALA A 57 -2.86 1.92 -10.17
C ALA A 57 -3.42 2.98 -9.23
N ALA A 58 -4.73 2.99 -9.00
CA ALA A 58 -5.37 3.89 -8.04
C ALA A 58 -4.84 3.64 -6.63
N GLU A 59 -4.90 2.41 -6.14
CA GLU A 59 -4.40 2.04 -4.81
C GLU A 59 -2.89 2.33 -4.67
N ALA A 60 -2.10 2.06 -5.71
CA ALA A 60 -0.67 2.38 -5.73
C ALA A 60 -0.40 3.89 -5.67
N CYS A 61 -1.26 4.72 -6.27
CA CYS A 61 -1.09 6.17 -6.29
C CYS A 61 -1.63 6.87 -5.04
N ILE A 62 -2.57 6.27 -4.31
CA ILE A 62 -3.14 6.85 -3.09
C ILE A 62 -2.06 7.24 -2.08
N PRO A 63 -1.10 6.39 -1.70
CA PRO A 63 -0.11 6.74 -0.69
C PRO A 63 0.82 7.89 -1.08
N VAL A 64 1.05 8.10 -2.37
CA VAL A 64 1.94 9.15 -2.86
C VAL A 64 1.22 10.42 -3.32
N LEU A 65 -0.11 10.42 -3.33
CA LEU A 65 -0.94 11.53 -3.85
C LEU A 65 -0.63 12.89 -3.18
N LYS A 66 -0.33 12.88 -1.88
CA LYS A 66 0.02 14.08 -1.09
C LYS A 66 1.47 14.11 -0.64
N LEU A 67 2.27 13.09 -0.94
CA LEU A 67 3.68 13.10 -0.62
C LEU A 67 4.45 14.03 -1.56
N ARG A 68 5.42 14.74 -0.98
CA ARG A 68 6.38 15.54 -1.75
C ARG A 68 7.18 14.60 -2.67
N GLY A 69 7.10 14.83 -3.95
CA GLY A 69 7.71 13.95 -4.95
C GLY A 69 6.67 13.17 -5.75
N GLY A 70 5.49 12.86 -5.18
CA GLY A 70 4.42 12.19 -5.91
C GLY A 70 4.93 10.98 -6.70
N MET A 71 4.66 10.93 -8.01
CA MET A 71 5.10 9.85 -8.91
C MET A 71 6.62 9.66 -9.03
N GLU A 72 7.44 10.66 -8.67
CA GLU A 72 8.90 10.54 -8.69
C GLU A 72 9.41 9.55 -7.63
N ILE A 73 8.64 9.31 -6.56
CA ILE A 73 8.92 8.25 -5.58
C ILE A 73 9.05 6.90 -6.28
N TYR A 74 8.24 6.65 -7.31
CA TYR A 74 8.24 5.41 -8.09
C TYR A 74 9.24 5.42 -9.26
N ARG A 75 10.21 6.34 -9.31
CA ARG A 75 11.16 6.44 -10.42
C ARG A 75 11.95 5.17 -10.75
N ARG A 76 12.23 4.35 -9.71
CA ARG A 76 12.96 3.07 -9.84
C ARG A 76 12.03 1.86 -9.98
N PHE A 77 10.72 2.05 -9.78
CA PHE A 77 9.73 1.00 -9.88
C PHE A 77 9.49 0.62 -11.35
N GLU A 78 9.43 -0.68 -11.67
CA GLU A 78 9.45 -1.16 -13.05
C GLU A 78 8.27 -2.04 -13.43
N SER A 79 7.79 -2.92 -12.54
CA SER A 79 6.84 -3.95 -12.94
C SER A 79 5.90 -4.42 -11.84
N ILE A 80 4.70 -4.83 -12.29
CA ILE A 80 3.72 -5.56 -11.50
C ILE A 80 3.48 -6.91 -12.15
N GLU A 81 3.61 -7.98 -11.37
CA GLU A 81 3.30 -9.36 -11.76
C GLU A 81 2.05 -9.80 -10.98
N ILE A 82 1.04 -10.30 -11.68
CA ILE A 82 -0.25 -10.66 -11.09
C ILE A 82 -0.48 -12.15 -11.26
N PHE A 83 -0.70 -12.82 -10.14
CA PHE A 83 -1.05 -14.24 -10.02
C PHE A 83 -2.56 -14.36 -9.75
N PRO A 84 -3.21 -15.44 -10.17
CA PRO A 84 -4.64 -15.62 -9.89
C PRO A 84 -4.95 -15.74 -8.38
N GLU A 85 -4.10 -16.44 -7.65
CA GLU A 85 -4.23 -16.75 -6.21
C GLU A 85 -2.94 -16.38 -5.46
N ASP A 86 -2.45 -17.25 -4.57
CA ASP A 86 -1.19 -17.07 -3.84
C ASP A 86 0.03 -17.13 -4.78
N LEU A 87 1.04 -16.32 -4.50
CA LEU A 87 2.32 -16.36 -5.21
C LEU A 87 3.07 -17.68 -5.00
N SER A 88 3.01 -18.18 -3.77
CA SER A 88 3.69 -19.42 -3.33
C SER A 88 3.17 -19.84 -1.97
N LYS A 89 3.57 -21.01 -1.52
CA LYS A 89 3.35 -21.44 -0.14
C LYS A 89 4.67 -21.48 0.63
N VAL A 90 4.75 -20.73 1.70
CA VAL A 90 5.88 -20.74 2.63
C VAL A 90 5.41 -21.35 3.94
N ASN A 91 6.01 -22.46 4.37
CA ASN A 91 5.61 -23.21 5.58
C ASN A 91 4.11 -23.55 5.62
N GLY A 92 3.51 -23.86 4.44
CA GLY A 92 2.10 -24.22 4.33
C GLY A 92 1.12 -23.04 4.34
N ARG A 93 1.60 -21.79 4.45
CA ARG A 93 0.79 -20.56 4.34
C ARG A 93 1.00 -19.94 2.96
N GLY A 94 -0.09 -19.45 2.36
CA GLY A 94 -0.04 -18.69 1.12
C GLY A 94 0.68 -17.35 1.31
N VAL A 95 1.43 -16.91 0.30
CA VAL A 95 2.03 -15.58 0.22
C VAL A 95 1.17 -14.78 -0.75
N ALA A 96 0.48 -13.78 -0.23
CA ALA A 96 -0.47 -12.97 -1.00
C ALA A 96 0.22 -11.99 -1.95
N GLY A 97 1.34 -11.40 -1.53
CA GLY A 97 2.13 -10.45 -2.30
C GLY A 97 3.58 -10.38 -1.85
N ASP A 98 4.40 -9.69 -2.60
CA ASP A 98 5.73 -9.24 -2.19
C ASP A 98 6.22 -8.04 -3.02
N ALA A 99 7.16 -7.28 -2.44
CA ALA A 99 7.84 -6.17 -3.09
C ALA A 99 9.37 -6.24 -2.91
N ASN A 100 10.12 -5.71 -3.89
CA ASN A 100 11.59 -5.65 -3.83
C ASN A 100 12.18 -4.31 -4.30
N GLY A 101 11.42 -3.23 -4.19
CA GLY A 101 11.82 -1.89 -4.61
C GLY A 101 11.75 -1.60 -6.11
N ARG A 102 11.73 -2.63 -6.97
CA ARG A 102 11.59 -2.48 -8.44
C ARG A 102 10.37 -3.22 -9.00
N ARG A 103 9.86 -4.17 -8.26
CA ARG A 103 8.78 -5.05 -8.66
C ARG A 103 7.84 -5.31 -7.48
N VAL A 104 6.55 -5.36 -7.79
CA VAL A 104 5.51 -5.88 -6.91
C VAL A 104 4.91 -7.13 -7.54
N ARG A 105 4.65 -8.16 -6.74
CA ARG A 105 3.86 -9.32 -7.11
C ARG A 105 2.59 -9.36 -6.28
N LEU A 106 1.47 -9.62 -6.91
CA LEU A 106 0.16 -9.59 -6.27
C LEU A 106 -0.64 -10.85 -6.60
N GLY A 107 -1.19 -11.51 -5.60
CA GLY A 107 -2.30 -12.43 -5.76
C GLY A 107 -3.59 -11.65 -6.03
N TRP A 108 -4.18 -11.81 -7.22
CA TRP A 108 -5.35 -11.02 -7.63
C TRP A 108 -6.52 -11.15 -6.67
N ARG A 109 -6.76 -12.36 -6.18
CA ARG A 109 -7.83 -12.59 -5.21
C ARG A 109 -7.70 -11.64 -4.00
N TRP A 110 -6.53 -11.59 -3.40
CA TRP A 110 -6.25 -10.78 -2.21
C TRP A 110 -6.26 -9.27 -2.51
N ALA A 111 -5.66 -8.88 -3.64
CA ALA A 111 -5.70 -7.50 -4.09
C ALA A 111 -7.14 -7.01 -4.30
N LYS A 112 -7.98 -7.84 -4.92
CA LYS A 112 -9.40 -7.51 -5.16
C LYS A 112 -10.19 -7.44 -3.85
N GLU A 113 -9.98 -8.37 -2.92
CA GLU A 113 -10.65 -8.36 -1.62
C GLU A 113 -10.32 -7.09 -0.85
N GLY A 114 -9.04 -6.72 -0.71
CA GLY A 114 -8.62 -5.49 -0.01
C GLY A 114 -9.12 -4.20 -0.67
N MET A 115 -9.06 -4.07 -2.01
CA MET A 115 -9.58 -2.90 -2.70
C MET A 115 -11.09 -2.69 -2.48
N ASN A 116 -11.87 -3.76 -2.36
CA ASN A 116 -13.33 -3.68 -2.18
C ASN A 116 -13.76 -3.38 -0.75
N ASP A 117 -13.05 -3.90 0.26
CA ASP A 117 -13.29 -3.63 1.67
C ASP A 117 -12.23 -2.62 2.16
N GLY A 118 -12.56 -1.39 2.33
CA GLY A 118 -11.64 -0.36 2.80
C GLY A 118 -11.83 -0.04 4.28
N GLU A 119 -12.33 -0.97 5.09
CA GLU A 119 -12.62 -0.77 6.52
C GLU A 119 -12.11 -1.92 7.41
N ASP A 120 -11.50 -2.96 6.82
CA ASP A 120 -11.00 -4.11 7.56
C ASP A 120 -9.53 -3.98 8.01
N GLY A 121 -8.80 -2.99 7.47
CA GLY A 121 -7.40 -2.72 7.80
C GLY A 121 -6.41 -3.59 6.99
N TYR A 122 -6.88 -4.26 5.94
CA TYR A 122 -6.08 -5.16 5.09
C TYR A 122 -6.18 -4.75 3.63
N ASN A 123 -5.13 -4.17 3.08
CA ASN A 123 -5.08 -3.79 1.68
C ASN A 123 -3.74 -4.19 1.06
N LEU A 124 -3.72 -5.35 0.40
CA LEU A 124 -2.51 -5.91 -0.19
C LEU A 124 -1.78 -4.91 -1.12
N VAL A 125 -2.51 -4.15 -1.94
CA VAL A 125 -1.88 -3.22 -2.87
C VAL A 125 -1.20 -2.08 -2.11
N ILE A 126 -1.88 -1.49 -1.14
CA ILE A 126 -1.30 -0.43 -0.28
C ILE A 126 -0.10 -0.97 0.49
N HIS A 127 -0.19 -2.18 1.05
CA HIS A 127 0.89 -2.85 1.76
C HIS A 127 2.17 -2.95 0.90
N GLU A 128 2.06 -3.54 -0.28
CA GLU A 128 3.22 -3.73 -1.15
C GLU A 128 3.78 -2.41 -1.68
N PHE A 129 2.92 -1.41 -1.91
CA PHE A 129 3.38 -0.08 -2.30
C PHE A 129 3.94 0.75 -1.15
N ALA A 130 3.58 0.48 0.10
CA ALA A 130 4.28 1.01 1.27
C ALA A 130 5.75 0.54 1.27
N HIS A 131 6.02 -0.74 1.00
CA HIS A 131 7.39 -1.21 0.83
C HIS A 131 8.13 -0.51 -0.33
N ILE A 132 7.47 -0.25 -1.47
CA ILE A 132 8.08 0.51 -2.57
C ILE A 132 8.47 1.94 -2.14
N ILE A 133 7.61 2.59 -1.34
CA ILE A 133 7.88 3.92 -0.78
C ILE A 133 9.08 3.87 0.19
N ASP A 134 9.14 2.85 1.03
CA ASP A 134 10.25 2.63 1.95
C ASP A 134 11.58 2.39 1.20
N PHE A 135 11.60 1.51 0.19
CA PHE A 135 12.74 1.33 -0.72
C PHE A 135 13.16 2.59 -1.50
N ALA A 136 12.29 3.58 -1.61
CA ALA A 136 12.62 4.84 -2.27
C ALA A 136 13.49 5.77 -1.40
N SER A 137 13.73 5.42 -0.13
CA SER A 137 14.65 6.09 0.77
C SER A 137 16.06 6.22 0.19
N LEU A 138 16.89 7.09 0.78
CA LEU A 138 18.21 7.42 0.22
C LEU A 138 19.16 6.22 0.17
N ASP A 139 19.06 5.32 1.14
CA ASP A 139 19.90 4.12 1.22
C ASP A 139 19.35 2.93 0.41
N GLY A 140 18.12 3.04 -0.08
CA GLY A 140 17.47 2.04 -0.93
C GLY A 140 17.07 0.76 -0.20
N LYS A 141 16.87 0.83 1.12
CA LYS A 141 16.41 -0.28 1.95
C LYS A 141 14.97 -0.09 2.36
N ALA A 142 14.28 -1.19 2.61
CA ALA A 142 13.03 -1.20 3.34
C ALA A 142 13.36 -1.53 4.81
N ASP A 143 13.40 -0.51 5.64
CA ASP A 143 13.72 -0.60 7.07
C ASP A 143 12.62 0.03 7.95
N GLY A 144 11.47 0.32 7.36
CA GLY A 144 10.32 0.90 8.03
C GLY A 144 10.43 2.41 8.24
N VAL A 145 11.44 3.08 7.65
CA VAL A 145 11.66 4.52 7.77
C VAL A 145 11.68 5.20 6.40
N PRO A 146 10.51 5.38 5.77
CA PRO A 146 10.42 6.03 4.48
C PRO A 146 10.80 7.51 4.56
N GLN A 147 11.16 8.10 3.43
CA GLN A 147 11.39 9.52 3.34
C GLN A 147 10.06 10.28 3.20
N PHE A 148 9.61 10.91 4.28
CA PHE A 148 8.42 11.79 4.28
C PHE A 148 8.68 13.15 3.63
N ASN A 149 7.72 14.07 3.74
CA ASN A 149 7.76 15.39 3.10
C ASN A 149 8.89 16.29 3.63
N SER A 150 9.33 16.06 4.85
CA SER A 150 10.42 16.78 5.47
C SER A 150 11.34 15.86 6.29
N TYR A 151 12.59 16.31 6.50
CA TYR A 151 13.54 15.60 7.36
C TYR A 151 13.04 15.47 8.81
N SER A 152 12.29 16.47 9.30
CA SER A 152 11.70 16.41 10.65
C SER A 152 10.65 15.31 10.75
N GLU A 153 9.74 15.18 9.78
CA GLU A 153 8.72 14.11 9.75
C GLU A 153 9.36 12.72 9.70
N THR A 154 10.36 12.52 8.82
CA THR A 154 11.10 11.25 8.76
C THR A 154 11.74 10.92 10.11
N ARG A 155 12.38 11.88 10.75
CA ARG A 155 13.01 11.70 12.06
C ARG A 155 12.02 11.45 13.20
N ASP A 156 10.86 12.06 13.15
CA ASP A 156 9.83 11.88 14.18
C ASP A 156 9.20 10.49 14.03
N TRP A 157 8.99 10.01 12.81
CA TRP A 157 8.60 8.62 12.54
C TRP A 157 9.68 7.61 13.00
N GLU A 158 10.96 7.83 12.65
CA GLU A 158 12.07 6.99 13.10
C GLU A 158 12.11 6.85 14.64
N LYS A 159 11.94 7.96 15.37
CA LYS A 159 11.85 7.93 16.83
C LYS A 159 10.62 7.18 17.33
N PHE A 160 9.47 7.40 16.67
CA PHE A 160 8.24 6.71 17.00
C PHE A 160 8.43 5.20 16.89
N VAL A 161 8.96 4.70 15.76
CA VAL A 161 9.26 3.28 15.57
C VAL A 161 10.23 2.77 16.64
N ALA A 162 11.35 3.47 16.86
CA ALA A 162 12.35 3.06 17.84
C ALA A 162 11.80 2.99 19.28
N GLN A 163 10.82 3.81 19.63
CA GLN A 163 10.22 3.86 20.96
C GLN A 163 9.07 2.87 21.15
N ASN A 164 8.31 2.59 20.11
CA ASN A 164 7.04 1.89 20.22
C ASN A 164 7.03 0.49 19.61
N TYR A 165 7.97 0.16 18.70
CA TYR A 165 7.95 -1.12 18.01
C TYR A 165 8.10 -2.32 18.96
N GLU A 166 8.98 -2.24 19.96
CA GLU A 166 9.12 -3.31 20.97
C GLU A 166 7.86 -3.47 21.84
N ASP A 167 7.18 -2.36 22.15
CA ASP A 167 5.93 -2.39 22.92
C ASP A 167 4.81 -2.99 22.06
N PHE A 168 4.74 -2.62 20.78
CA PHE A 168 3.84 -3.22 19.82
C PHE A 168 4.03 -4.74 19.74
N GLN A 169 5.26 -5.22 19.61
CA GLN A 169 5.55 -6.67 19.60
C GLN A 169 5.11 -7.39 20.88
N ARG A 170 5.18 -6.72 22.04
CA ARG A 170 4.76 -7.29 23.33
C ARG A 170 3.24 -7.29 23.52
N GLU A 171 2.53 -6.34 22.92
CA GLU A 171 1.10 -6.15 23.06
C GLU A 171 0.26 -6.89 22.02
N LEU A 172 0.90 -7.56 21.07
CA LEU A 172 0.24 -8.38 20.07
C LEU A 172 -0.78 -9.34 20.68
N GLY A 173 -2.00 -9.29 20.16
CA GLY A 173 -3.11 -10.09 20.68
C GLY A 173 -3.82 -9.50 21.92
N ARG A 174 -3.48 -8.27 22.34
CA ARG A 174 -4.08 -7.62 23.53
C ARG A 174 -5.01 -6.44 23.22
N ASN A 175 -5.76 -6.43 22.17
CA ASN A 175 -6.75 -5.39 21.80
C ASN A 175 -6.32 -4.37 20.71
N ASN A 176 -5.40 -4.68 19.83
CA ASN A 176 -5.16 -3.85 18.65
C ASN A 176 -6.05 -4.36 17.50
N GLU A 177 -7.25 -3.80 17.38
CA GLU A 177 -8.15 -4.15 16.28
C GLU A 177 -7.86 -3.39 14.99
N SER A 178 -7.09 -2.30 15.06
CA SER A 178 -6.77 -1.48 13.88
C SER A 178 -5.52 -1.89 13.12
N PHE A 179 -4.72 -2.81 13.67
CA PHE A 179 -3.39 -3.12 13.18
C PHE A 179 -3.17 -4.63 13.05
N ASP A 180 -2.63 -5.07 11.90
CA ASP A 180 -2.32 -6.48 11.68
C ASP A 180 -1.12 -6.93 12.52
N ASP A 181 -1.25 -8.09 13.17
CA ASP A 181 -0.18 -8.77 13.91
C ASP A 181 1.07 -9.03 13.05
N TYR A 182 0.92 -9.09 11.73
CA TYR A 182 2.03 -9.25 10.78
C TYR A 182 3.05 -8.12 10.85
N GLY A 183 2.62 -6.91 11.19
CA GLY A 183 3.48 -5.76 11.46
C GLY A 183 4.53 -5.98 12.56
N SER A 184 4.40 -7.04 13.38
CA SER A 184 5.41 -7.41 14.37
C SER A 184 6.63 -8.15 13.81
N SER A 185 6.58 -8.54 12.55
CA SER A 185 7.63 -9.36 11.92
C SER A 185 8.95 -8.61 11.80
N ASN A 186 8.91 -7.34 11.44
CA ASN A 186 10.01 -6.38 11.39
C ASN A 186 9.48 -4.96 11.18
N GLU A 187 10.34 -3.95 11.25
CA GLU A 187 9.97 -2.55 11.14
C GLU A 187 9.39 -2.17 9.75
N ALA A 188 9.84 -2.83 8.67
CA ALA A 188 9.27 -2.60 7.34
C ALA A 188 7.83 -3.08 7.25
N GLU A 189 7.50 -4.25 7.81
CA GLU A 189 6.12 -4.75 7.91
C GLU A 189 5.28 -3.88 8.85
N PHE A 190 5.88 -3.38 9.93
CA PHE A 190 5.21 -2.43 10.81
C PHE A 190 4.78 -1.17 10.05
N PHE A 191 5.66 -0.59 9.24
CA PHE A 191 5.33 0.56 8.40
C PHE A 191 4.25 0.24 7.37
N ALA A 192 4.31 -0.93 6.71
CA ALA A 192 3.33 -1.34 5.72
C ALA A 192 1.94 -1.51 6.35
N CYS A 193 1.83 -2.23 7.48
CA CYS A 193 0.56 -2.41 8.20
C CYS A 193 0.03 -1.09 8.79
N ALA A 194 0.91 -0.20 9.27
CA ALA A 194 0.52 1.14 9.71
C ALA A 194 -0.07 1.96 8.56
N THR A 195 0.49 1.82 7.35
CA THR A 195 0.00 2.50 6.15
C THR A 195 -1.39 1.99 5.75
N GLU A 196 -1.63 0.67 5.77
CA GLU A 196 -2.96 0.10 5.56
C GLU A 196 -3.98 0.67 6.56
N SER A 197 -3.67 0.60 7.86
CA SER A 197 -4.53 1.11 8.93
C SER A 197 -4.80 2.60 8.83
N PHE A 198 -3.81 3.39 8.44
CA PHE A 198 -3.97 4.83 8.23
C PHE A 198 -5.02 5.15 7.16
N TYR A 199 -5.00 4.43 6.02
CA TYR A 199 -5.94 4.69 4.93
C TYR A 199 -7.32 4.09 5.17
N GLU A 200 -7.41 2.92 5.76
CA GLU A 200 -8.66 2.19 5.92
C GLU A 200 -9.37 2.47 7.23
N ARG A 201 -8.62 2.56 8.33
CA ARG A 201 -9.12 2.74 9.70
C ARG A 201 -8.54 3.97 10.39
N GLY A 202 -8.27 5.04 9.64
CA GLY A 202 -7.54 6.21 10.13
C GLY A 202 -8.06 6.81 11.43
N ALA A 203 -9.39 6.85 11.64
CA ALA A 203 -9.97 7.35 12.89
C ALA A 203 -9.64 6.45 14.09
N GLN A 204 -9.73 5.13 13.93
CA GLN A 204 -9.37 4.16 14.97
C GLN A 204 -7.86 4.14 15.19
N PHE A 205 -7.07 4.14 14.12
CA PHE A 205 -5.63 4.20 14.18
C PHE A 205 -5.14 5.44 14.95
N ASN A 206 -5.73 6.62 14.68
CA ASN A 206 -5.43 7.84 15.44
C ASN A 206 -5.80 7.76 16.93
N GLN A 207 -6.84 7.02 17.29
CA GLN A 207 -7.21 6.83 18.70
C GLN A 207 -6.23 5.89 19.42
N GLU A 208 -5.81 4.82 18.76
CA GLU A 208 -4.90 3.82 19.33
C GLU A 208 -3.44 4.27 19.28
N TRP A 209 -3.04 4.98 18.21
CA TRP A 209 -1.68 5.40 17.91
C TRP A 209 -1.57 6.89 17.53
N PRO A 210 -1.94 7.82 18.41
CA PRO A 210 -2.00 9.24 18.07
C PRO A 210 -0.65 9.85 17.69
N GLU A 211 0.47 9.28 18.14
CA GLU A 211 1.82 9.77 17.82
C GLU A 211 2.32 9.33 16.44
N SER A 212 1.69 8.33 15.84
CA SER A 212 2.02 7.81 14.50
C SER A 212 1.12 8.36 13.39
N TYR A 213 -0.01 8.96 13.75
CA TYR A 213 -0.97 9.56 12.83
C TYR A 213 -0.54 10.96 12.41
#